data_59d6b7412e95f9b91b8c5676545f1ab9
#
_entry.id   59d6b7412e95f9b91b8c5676545f1ab9
#
_cell.length_a   1.000
_cell.length_b   1.000
_cell.length_c   1.000
_cell.angle_alpha   90.00
_cell.angle_beta   90.00
_cell.angle_gamma   90.00
#
_symmetry.space_group_name_H-M   'P 1'
#
loop_
_entity.id
_entity.type
_entity.pdbx_description
1 polymer ?
#
loop_
_entity_poly.entity_id
_entity_poly.type
_entity_poly.pdbx_seq_one_letter_code
_entity_poly.pdbx_strand_id
1 'polypeptide(L)'
;MTVGDPGRPFPPGAYPVVVIGSGPGGLQVSHALSEVGIDHVVISQDPSPGGMFRRWPFFQRLLSWTKPHAPVEHGTRAYERYDWNSLLTMRASAKALQPTFMDGSSYFPSRPEMEANLAAFAERARIAVRYGCTWTGTRVEERAGGNTFVVETSDGEYRCRVLVLAVGVAEPHVPDAPGIELAQHYGGVKPVEAYAGKRVFILGKQNSGFELASGMLPWARQIVLSSPSPASLSVDTRSLVGVRARYVQPYEDHVLGGGVSVLDASIGSVERLPDGALRAHLHRSDGGGDMAIDADEIIAATGFTAPLLDLPRLGCQVFGASRLPVQTPWWESATLPGVFFAGTLGQGARGLRKHGIPSNSGAVHGARYNARVLARRLAEDRFGMGIHRPVVEPETLIDFVTSEIAEAPDLFHQRAYLARVISVDPAGGLRDDGVQPLAHAVDAGGANAILVTLEADGSGAIYPVLYTRIDGAVNEHPLEPDPLLRYDTPETRAAIAAIVGPVLKASGIGAPAT
;
A
#
# COMPACT_ATOMS: atom_id res chain seq x y z
N MET A 1 7.18 0.48 -38.51
CA MET A 1 8.25 0.60 -37.51
C MET A 1 8.44 2.07 -37.24
N THR A 2 7.85 2.60 -36.17
CA THR A 2 8.11 3.95 -35.71
C THR A 2 9.49 3.94 -35.05
N VAL A 3 10.42 4.72 -35.60
CA VAL A 3 11.77 4.92 -35.07
C VAL A 3 11.60 5.52 -33.68
N GLY A 4 11.93 4.75 -32.62
CA GLY A 4 11.89 5.24 -31.24
C GLY A 4 12.80 6.45 -31.08
N ASP A 5 12.31 7.45 -30.35
CA ASP A 5 13.08 8.65 -29.98
C ASP A 5 14.40 8.22 -29.28
N PRO A 6 15.58 8.51 -29.87
CA PRO A 6 16.87 8.04 -29.35
C PRO A 6 17.26 8.66 -28.00
N GLY A 7 16.50 9.64 -27.49
CA GLY A 7 16.75 10.29 -26.19
C GLY A 7 16.02 9.68 -24.99
N ARG A 8 15.03 8.76 -25.18
CA ARG A 8 14.26 8.15 -24.08
C ARG A 8 14.92 6.83 -23.62
N PRO A 9 15.04 6.60 -22.30
CA PRO A 9 15.62 5.34 -21.78
C PRO A 9 14.75 4.13 -22.15
N PHE A 10 15.34 2.95 -22.12
CA PHE A 10 14.67 1.66 -22.25
C PHE A 10 13.81 1.53 -23.52
N PRO A 11 14.41 1.45 -24.73
CA PRO A 11 13.66 1.16 -25.95
C PRO A 11 12.96 -0.20 -25.87
N PRO A 12 11.88 -0.45 -26.65
CA PRO A 12 11.28 -1.76 -26.77
C PRO A 12 12.32 -2.87 -27.01
N GLY A 13 12.18 -4.01 -26.33
CA GLY A 13 13.18 -5.08 -26.35
C GLY A 13 12.98 -6.12 -25.26
N ALA A 14 14.00 -6.95 -25.04
CA ALA A 14 13.98 -7.99 -24.02
C ALA A 14 14.76 -7.55 -22.76
N TYR A 15 14.12 -7.69 -21.61
CA TYR A 15 14.65 -7.32 -20.31
C TYR A 15 14.33 -8.40 -19.27
N PRO A 16 15.20 -8.63 -18.26
CA PRO A 16 14.90 -9.62 -17.22
C PRO A 16 13.61 -9.32 -16.47
N VAL A 17 13.40 -8.06 -16.12
CA VAL A 17 12.22 -7.55 -15.39
C VAL A 17 11.66 -6.31 -16.08
N VAL A 18 10.35 -6.27 -16.23
CA VAL A 18 9.61 -5.06 -16.63
C VAL A 18 8.73 -4.60 -15.47
N VAL A 19 8.88 -3.36 -15.06
CA VAL A 19 8.06 -2.70 -14.05
C VAL A 19 7.12 -1.72 -14.74
N ILE A 20 5.81 -1.82 -14.48
CA ILE A 20 4.80 -0.91 -15.05
C ILE A 20 4.29 0.03 -13.98
N GLY A 21 4.53 1.32 -14.17
CA GLY A 21 4.08 2.41 -13.29
C GLY A 21 5.23 3.14 -12.59
N SER A 22 5.10 4.46 -12.44
CA SER A 22 6.07 5.37 -11.82
C SER A 22 5.52 6.11 -10.59
N GLY A 23 4.48 5.55 -9.98
CA GLY A 23 4.03 5.95 -8.65
C GLY A 23 4.98 5.45 -7.55
N PRO A 24 4.67 5.70 -6.26
CA PRO A 24 5.52 5.28 -5.13
C PRO A 24 5.92 3.80 -5.17
N GLY A 25 4.99 2.91 -5.56
CA GLY A 25 5.27 1.47 -5.66
C GLY A 25 6.30 1.14 -6.75
N GLY A 26 6.15 1.72 -7.95
CA GLY A 26 7.09 1.50 -9.05
C GLY A 26 8.47 2.08 -8.79
N LEU A 27 8.54 3.29 -8.23
CA LEU A 27 9.81 3.91 -7.85
C LEU A 27 10.51 3.12 -6.77
N GLN A 28 9.77 2.66 -5.74
CA GLN A 28 10.37 1.90 -4.65
C GLN A 28 10.86 0.52 -5.10
N VAL A 29 10.08 -0.20 -5.93
CA VAL A 29 10.51 -1.52 -6.40
C VAL A 29 11.69 -1.40 -7.37
N SER A 30 11.70 -0.40 -8.25
CA SER A 30 12.84 -0.13 -9.15
C SER A 30 14.11 0.14 -8.35
N HIS A 31 14.02 1.01 -7.33
CA HIS A 31 15.17 1.28 -6.46
C HIS A 31 15.65 0.01 -5.75
N ALA A 32 14.73 -0.78 -5.19
CA ALA A 32 15.07 -2.01 -4.49
C ALA A 32 15.70 -3.08 -5.42
N LEU A 33 15.21 -3.22 -6.66
CA LEU A 33 15.82 -4.08 -7.67
C LEU A 33 17.25 -3.64 -8.01
N SER A 34 17.47 -2.31 -8.12
CA SER A 34 18.83 -1.77 -8.34
C SER A 34 19.76 -2.03 -7.16
N GLU A 35 19.26 -1.95 -5.91
CA GLU A 35 20.06 -2.22 -4.70
C GLU A 35 20.52 -3.68 -4.62
N VAL A 36 19.76 -4.62 -5.15
CA VAL A 36 20.13 -6.04 -5.22
C VAL A 36 20.80 -6.43 -6.55
N GLY A 37 21.01 -5.48 -7.47
CA GLY A 37 21.73 -5.71 -8.73
C GLY A 37 20.93 -6.39 -9.83
N ILE A 38 19.58 -6.31 -9.81
CA ILE A 38 18.73 -6.87 -10.86
C ILE A 38 18.51 -5.84 -11.98
N ASP A 39 18.89 -6.19 -13.21
CA ASP A 39 18.58 -5.40 -14.39
C ASP A 39 17.09 -5.38 -14.67
N HIS A 40 16.54 -4.18 -14.86
CA HIS A 40 15.12 -3.99 -15.10
C HIS A 40 14.83 -2.70 -15.87
N VAL A 41 13.63 -2.60 -16.41
CA VAL A 41 13.12 -1.37 -17.00
C VAL A 41 11.87 -0.92 -16.28
N VAL A 42 11.65 0.40 -16.24
CA VAL A 42 10.41 0.99 -15.75
C VAL A 42 9.74 1.72 -16.89
N ILE A 43 8.48 1.39 -17.16
CA ILE A 43 7.64 2.07 -18.14
C ILE A 43 6.45 2.72 -17.44
N SER A 44 6.03 3.89 -17.91
CA SER A 44 4.89 4.62 -17.35
C SER A 44 4.20 5.47 -18.39
N GLN A 45 2.85 5.47 -18.38
CA GLN A 45 2.06 6.40 -19.17
C GLN A 45 2.15 7.85 -18.67
N ASP A 46 2.53 8.07 -17.41
CA ASP A 46 2.68 9.40 -16.84
C ASP A 46 3.86 10.14 -17.49
N PRO A 47 3.83 11.47 -17.55
CA PRO A 47 4.93 12.28 -18.12
C PRO A 47 6.09 12.49 -17.15
N SER A 48 5.93 12.16 -15.84
CA SER A 48 6.93 12.33 -14.79
C SER A 48 6.60 11.47 -13.57
N PRO A 49 7.46 11.36 -12.53
CA PRO A 49 7.19 10.61 -11.31
C PRO A 49 5.95 11.09 -10.57
N GLY A 50 5.26 10.17 -9.87
CA GLY A 50 4.17 10.52 -8.98
C GLY A 50 2.93 9.64 -9.09
N GLY A 51 2.61 9.12 -10.27
CA GLY A 51 1.43 8.28 -10.48
C GLY A 51 0.14 9.00 -10.04
N MET A 52 -0.66 8.36 -9.19
CA MET A 52 -1.91 8.95 -8.70
C MET A 52 -1.72 10.26 -7.94
N PHE A 53 -0.58 10.49 -7.28
CA PHE A 53 -0.31 11.72 -6.55
C PHE A 53 -0.19 12.96 -7.43
N ARG A 54 -0.17 12.82 -8.73
CA ARG A 54 -0.31 13.92 -9.68
C ARG A 54 -1.76 14.42 -9.81
N ARG A 55 -2.73 13.63 -9.38
CA ARG A 55 -4.17 13.85 -9.60
C ARG A 55 -4.99 13.83 -8.31
N TRP A 56 -4.65 12.98 -7.34
CA TRP A 56 -5.39 12.76 -6.10
C TRP A 56 -4.48 12.79 -4.88
N PRO A 57 -4.95 13.17 -3.70
CA PRO A 57 -6.29 13.65 -3.36
C PRO A 57 -6.61 15.00 -3.99
N PHE A 58 -7.90 15.24 -4.25
CA PHE A 58 -8.32 16.44 -4.96
C PHE A 58 -8.07 17.72 -4.15
N PHE A 59 -8.41 17.73 -2.87
CA PHE A 59 -8.17 18.87 -1.96
C PHE A 59 -6.76 18.87 -1.33
N GLN A 60 -5.84 18.15 -1.91
CA GLN A 60 -4.42 18.35 -1.74
C GLN A 60 -3.81 17.94 -0.39
N ARG A 61 -4.52 17.20 0.46
CA ARG A 61 -3.94 16.62 1.68
C ARG A 61 -4.08 15.11 1.69
N LEU A 62 -2.97 14.41 1.99
CA LEU A 62 -2.97 12.95 2.05
C LEU A 62 -3.70 12.45 3.30
N LEU A 63 -4.08 11.17 3.28
CA LEU A 63 -4.59 10.46 4.46
C LEU A 63 -3.46 10.00 5.38
N SER A 64 -2.29 9.73 4.82
CA SER A 64 -1.07 9.37 5.54
C SER A 64 -0.37 10.62 6.04
N TRP A 65 0.23 10.52 7.22
CA TRP A 65 0.92 11.64 7.86
C TRP A 65 2.43 11.45 7.88
N THR A 66 3.13 12.54 8.05
CA THR A 66 4.55 12.60 8.34
C THR A 66 4.76 13.58 9.48
N LYS A 67 5.47 13.17 10.51
CA LYS A 67 5.72 14.00 11.69
C LYS A 67 7.04 14.75 11.53
N PRO A 68 7.02 16.08 11.29
CA PRO A 68 8.25 16.87 11.11
C PRO A 68 9.13 16.88 12.35
N HIS A 69 8.53 16.84 13.54
CA HIS A 69 9.23 16.76 14.82
C HIS A 69 8.91 15.40 15.46
N ALA A 70 9.86 14.49 15.45
CA ALA A 70 9.77 13.17 16.04
C ALA A 70 10.77 13.00 17.18
N PRO A 71 10.56 12.04 18.13
CA PRO A 71 11.48 11.81 19.24
C PRO A 71 12.78 11.11 18.82
N VAL A 72 13.00 10.92 17.53
CA VAL A 72 14.16 10.24 16.93
C VAL A 72 14.73 11.07 15.79
N GLU A 73 16.00 10.88 15.48
CA GLU A 73 16.71 11.61 14.42
C GLU A 73 16.14 11.30 13.03
N HIS A 74 15.97 12.35 12.21
CA HIS A 74 15.52 12.24 10.82
C HIS A 74 16.46 11.39 9.99
N GLY A 75 15.87 10.55 9.13
CA GLY A 75 16.63 9.71 8.23
C GLY A 75 17.22 8.44 8.85
N THR A 76 17.03 8.21 10.16
CA THR A 76 17.32 6.92 10.79
C THR A 76 16.23 5.90 10.50
N ARG A 77 16.51 4.60 10.70
CA ARG A 77 15.48 3.55 10.56
C ARG A 77 14.30 3.78 11.52
N ALA A 78 14.57 4.14 12.76
CA ALA A 78 13.53 4.42 13.76
C ALA A 78 12.60 5.58 13.35
N TYR A 79 13.14 6.59 12.64
CA TYR A 79 12.33 7.71 12.14
C TYR A 79 11.25 7.29 11.13
N GLU A 80 11.46 6.20 10.37
CA GLU A 80 10.50 5.72 9.37
C GLU A 80 9.12 5.38 9.98
N ARG A 81 9.02 5.13 11.30
CA ARG A 81 7.73 4.98 12.01
C ARG A 81 6.92 6.27 12.03
N TYR A 82 7.59 7.42 11.98
CA TYR A 82 7.02 8.76 12.05
C TYR A 82 6.90 9.44 10.69
N ASP A 83 7.41 8.82 9.65
CA ASP A 83 7.33 9.28 8.27
C ASP A 83 6.67 8.21 7.39
N TRP A 84 5.39 8.42 7.07
CA TRP A 84 4.60 7.46 6.31
C TRP A 84 4.73 7.63 4.78
N ASN A 85 5.43 8.66 4.32
CA ASN A 85 5.37 9.08 2.94
C ASN A 85 6.70 8.96 2.18
N SER A 86 7.85 9.14 2.85
CA SER A 86 9.16 9.01 2.21
C SER A 86 9.41 7.59 1.70
N LEU A 87 9.96 7.48 0.50
CA LEU A 87 10.47 6.22 -0.01
C LEU A 87 11.80 5.85 0.65
N LEU A 88 12.11 4.56 0.67
CA LEU A 88 13.22 3.99 1.44
C LEU A 88 14.48 3.84 0.59
N THR A 89 15.62 4.19 1.17
CA THR A 89 16.95 3.93 0.61
C THR A 89 17.98 3.84 1.73
N MET A 90 18.98 2.96 1.55
CA MET A 90 20.15 2.90 2.42
C MET A 90 21.20 3.97 2.02
N ARG A 91 21.13 4.49 0.80
CA ARG A 91 22.09 5.50 0.30
C ARG A 91 21.70 6.89 0.79
N ALA A 92 22.52 7.49 1.65
CA ALA A 92 22.25 8.84 2.19
C ALA A 92 21.99 9.89 1.10
N SER A 93 22.75 9.85 -0.01
CA SER A 93 22.58 10.78 -1.14
C SER A 93 21.27 10.63 -1.91
N ALA A 94 20.58 9.49 -1.79
CA ALA A 94 19.30 9.25 -2.44
C ALA A 94 18.10 9.56 -1.54
N LYS A 95 18.31 9.85 -0.25
CA LYS A 95 17.22 10.16 0.67
C LYS A 95 16.46 11.44 0.26
N ALA A 96 15.15 11.31 0.12
CA ALA A 96 14.20 12.41 -0.05
C ALA A 96 13.18 12.30 1.07
N LEU A 97 13.42 13.00 2.19
CA LEU A 97 12.58 12.93 3.37
C LEU A 97 11.39 13.88 3.22
N GLN A 98 10.18 13.38 3.41
CA GLN A 98 8.94 14.15 3.25
C GLN A 98 8.91 15.44 4.06
N PRO A 99 9.41 15.51 5.30
CA PRO A 99 9.43 16.75 6.06
C PRO A 99 10.14 17.90 5.37
N THR A 100 11.14 17.62 4.53
CA THR A 100 11.90 18.67 3.82
C THR A 100 11.14 19.29 2.64
N PHE A 101 9.99 18.74 2.29
CA PHE A 101 9.09 19.21 1.23
C PHE A 101 7.80 19.81 1.79
N MET A 102 7.58 19.76 3.11
CA MET A 102 6.38 20.26 3.76
C MET A 102 6.54 21.72 4.20
N ASP A 103 5.48 22.51 4.02
CA ASP A 103 5.42 23.92 4.41
C ASP A 103 5.24 24.14 5.93
N GLY A 104 5.07 23.08 6.70
CA GLY A 104 4.86 23.13 8.16
C GLY A 104 3.42 23.44 8.59
N SER A 105 2.51 23.74 7.69
CA SER A 105 1.12 24.05 8.02
C SER A 105 0.30 22.85 8.48
N SER A 106 0.77 21.63 8.21
CA SER A 106 0.11 20.37 8.58
C SER A 106 1.12 19.22 8.66
N TYR A 107 0.82 18.22 9.48
CA TYR A 107 1.55 16.95 9.47
C TYR A 107 0.98 15.94 8.43
N PHE A 108 -0.07 16.28 7.72
CA PHE A 108 -0.52 15.61 6.51
C PHE A 108 0.07 16.32 5.29
N PRO A 109 0.98 15.68 4.54
CA PRO A 109 1.52 16.29 3.33
C PRO A 109 0.40 16.65 2.35
N SER A 110 0.59 17.75 1.64
CA SER A 110 -0.23 18.06 0.48
C SER A 110 0.15 17.18 -0.72
N ARG A 111 -0.72 17.11 -1.71
CA ARG A 111 -0.42 16.43 -2.97
C ARG A 111 0.83 17.00 -3.67
N PRO A 112 0.98 18.33 -3.84
CA PRO A 112 2.19 18.91 -4.42
C PRO A 112 3.47 18.58 -3.65
N GLU A 113 3.43 18.60 -2.31
CA GLU A 113 4.57 18.23 -1.47
C GLU A 113 4.98 16.76 -1.65
N MET A 114 3.99 15.85 -1.75
CA MET A 114 4.26 14.44 -2.05
C MET A 114 4.79 14.24 -3.47
N GLU A 115 4.25 14.95 -4.46
CA GLU A 115 4.71 14.91 -5.85
C GLU A 115 6.17 15.37 -5.95
N ALA A 116 6.51 16.49 -5.31
CA ALA A 116 7.88 17.00 -5.25
C ALA A 116 8.85 16.01 -4.56
N ASN A 117 8.41 15.37 -3.47
CA ASN A 117 9.21 14.35 -2.79
C ASN A 117 9.49 13.15 -3.70
N LEU A 118 8.48 12.62 -4.41
CA LEU A 118 8.64 11.49 -5.33
C LEU A 118 9.56 11.83 -6.50
N ALA A 119 9.45 13.05 -7.04
CA ALA A 119 10.32 13.52 -8.11
C ALA A 119 11.79 13.61 -7.63
N ALA A 120 12.01 14.19 -6.45
CA ALA A 120 13.34 14.28 -5.84
C ALA A 120 13.93 12.90 -5.51
N PHE A 121 13.11 11.95 -5.05
CA PHE A 121 13.57 10.58 -4.82
C PHE A 121 14.00 9.92 -6.14
N ALA A 122 13.17 10.01 -7.20
CA ALA A 122 13.50 9.43 -8.50
C ALA A 122 14.81 9.99 -9.06
N GLU A 123 15.01 11.30 -8.95
CA GLU A 123 16.23 11.98 -9.38
C GLU A 123 17.45 11.55 -8.57
N ARG A 124 17.40 11.66 -7.23
CA ARG A 124 18.51 11.35 -6.32
C ARG A 124 18.88 9.86 -6.35
N ALA A 125 17.89 8.98 -6.48
CA ALA A 125 18.08 7.55 -6.63
C ALA A 125 18.50 7.16 -8.07
N ARG A 126 18.49 8.09 -9.02
CA ARG A 126 18.80 7.90 -10.44
C ARG A 126 17.93 6.84 -11.09
N ILE A 127 16.63 6.87 -10.80
CA ILE A 127 15.67 5.93 -11.38
C ILE A 127 15.34 6.40 -12.78
N ALA A 128 15.78 5.66 -13.79
CA ALA A 128 15.38 5.89 -15.16
C ALA A 128 13.98 5.29 -15.40
N VAL A 129 13.11 6.06 -16.07
CA VAL A 129 11.75 5.65 -16.42
C VAL A 129 11.47 6.05 -17.87
N ARG A 130 10.89 5.14 -18.64
CA ARG A 130 10.34 5.47 -19.94
C ARG A 130 8.95 6.06 -19.78
N TYR A 131 8.89 7.38 -19.63
CA TYR A 131 7.64 8.13 -19.49
C TYR A 131 6.88 8.24 -20.82
N GLY A 132 5.56 8.46 -20.75
CA GLY A 132 4.67 8.54 -21.91
C GLY A 132 4.57 7.22 -22.68
N CYS A 133 4.92 6.10 -22.05
CA CYS A 133 4.81 4.76 -22.62
C CYS A 133 3.60 4.05 -21.96
N THR A 134 2.52 3.95 -22.72
CA THR A 134 1.26 3.35 -22.22
C THR A 134 1.27 1.84 -22.45
N TRP A 135 1.07 1.07 -21.38
CA TRP A 135 0.77 -0.36 -21.46
C TRP A 135 -0.62 -0.57 -22.04
N THR A 136 -0.74 -1.37 -23.09
CA THR A 136 -1.99 -1.58 -23.85
C THR A 136 -2.47 -3.02 -23.81
N GLY A 137 -1.59 -3.99 -23.51
CA GLY A 137 -1.94 -5.40 -23.43
C GLY A 137 -0.77 -6.28 -23.04
N THR A 138 -1.06 -7.55 -22.83
CA THR A 138 -0.05 -8.56 -22.48
C THR A 138 -0.37 -9.87 -23.20
N ARG A 139 0.68 -10.55 -23.68
CA ARG A 139 0.61 -11.93 -24.15
C ARG A 139 1.55 -12.80 -23.33
N VAL A 140 1.23 -14.05 -23.16
CA VAL A 140 2.06 -15.03 -22.48
C VAL A 140 2.56 -16.04 -23.51
N GLU A 141 3.87 -16.21 -23.58
CA GLU A 141 4.54 -17.26 -24.35
C GLU A 141 5.04 -18.31 -23.35
N GLU A 142 4.43 -19.49 -23.35
CA GLU A 142 4.89 -20.60 -22.53
C GLU A 142 6.18 -21.19 -23.10
N ARG A 143 7.18 -21.39 -22.24
CA ARG A 143 8.47 -21.98 -22.62
C ARG A 143 8.89 -23.03 -21.60
N ALA A 144 9.80 -23.90 -21.98
CA ALA A 144 10.34 -24.96 -21.11
C ALA A 144 10.96 -24.45 -19.80
N GLY A 145 11.34 -23.16 -19.73
CA GLY A 145 11.92 -22.51 -18.54
C GLY A 145 10.95 -21.59 -17.78
N GLY A 146 9.64 -21.64 -18.05
CA GLY A 146 8.61 -20.78 -17.48
C GLY A 146 8.05 -19.76 -18.46
N ASN A 147 7.10 -18.96 -18.02
CA ASN A 147 6.42 -17.95 -18.82
C ASN A 147 7.36 -16.83 -19.27
N THR A 148 7.19 -16.40 -20.51
CA THR A 148 7.71 -15.13 -21.02
C THR A 148 6.53 -14.22 -21.31
N PHE A 149 6.54 -13.03 -20.71
CA PHE A 149 5.51 -12.02 -20.93
C PHE A 149 5.94 -11.09 -22.06
N VAL A 150 5.04 -10.86 -23.01
CA VAL A 150 5.18 -9.84 -24.05
C VAL A 150 4.24 -8.71 -23.68
N VAL A 151 4.81 -7.62 -23.19
CA VAL A 151 4.11 -6.42 -22.76
C VAL A 151 3.96 -5.50 -23.97
N GLU A 152 2.74 -5.32 -24.44
CA GLU A 152 2.38 -4.45 -25.54
C GLU A 152 2.23 -3.01 -25.04
N THR A 153 2.85 -2.07 -25.72
CA THR A 153 2.82 -0.66 -25.32
C THR A 153 2.66 0.27 -26.53
N SER A 154 2.37 1.55 -26.26
CA SER A 154 2.35 2.59 -27.30
C SER A 154 3.67 2.76 -28.06
N ASP A 155 4.80 2.31 -27.48
CA ASP A 155 6.13 2.43 -28.06
C ASP A 155 6.60 1.15 -28.78
N GLY A 156 5.91 0.02 -28.56
CA GLY A 156 6.27 -1.31 -29.06
C GLY A 156 6.23 -2.36 -27.98
N GLU A 157 6.87 -3.52 -28.21
CA GLU A 157 6.82 -4.69 -27.33
C GLU A 157 8.03 -4.78 -26.39
N TYR A 158 7.77 -5.08 -25.12
CA TYR A 158 8.77 -5.46 -24.13
C TYR A 158 8.60 -6.92 -23.75
N ARG A 159 9.70 -7.67 -23.66
CA ARG A 159 9.70 -9.09 -23.30
C ARG A 159 10.40 -9.28 -21.97
N CYS A 160 9.78 -10.03 -21.04
CA CYS A 160 10.37 -10.29 -19.74
C CYS A 160 9.96 -11.65 -19.18
N ARG A 161 10.76 -12.15 -18.21
CA ARG A 161 10.40 -13.31 -17.40
C ARG A 161 9.68 -12.93 -16.12
N VAL A 162 9.90 -11.73 -15.65
CA VAL A 162 9.27 -11.16 -14.45
C VAL A 162 8.58 -9.87 -14.83
N LEU A 163 7.26 -9.82 -14.64
CA LEU A 163 6.44 -8.64 -14.85
C LEU A 163 5.97 -8.09 -13.50
N VAL A 164 6.36 -6.87 -13.15
CA VAL A 164 5.96 -6.21 -11.89
C VAL A 164 4.96 -5.10 -12.18
N LEU A 165 3.75 -5.24 -11.68
CA LEU A 165 2.69 -4.25 -11.83
C LEU A 165 2.64 -3.31 -10.61
N ALA A 166 2.94 -2.04 -10.84
CA ALA A 166 2.85 -0.96 -9.86
C ALA A 166 1.86 0.13 -10.30
N VAL A 167 0.79 -0.28 -11.00
CA VAL A 167 -0.22 0.58 -11.63
C VAL A 167 -1.23 1.18 -10.65
N GLY A 168 -1.18 0.76 -9.40
CA GLY A 168 -2.09 1.24 -8.35
C GLY A 168 -3.52 0.72 -8.51
N VAL A 169 -4.42 1.21 -7.65
CA VAL A 169 -5.88 1.07 -7.75
C VAL A 169 -6.37 2.41 -8.25
N ALA A 170 -6.27 2.63 -9.56
CA ALA A 170 -6.27 3.96 -10.17
C ALA A 170 -7.32 4.18 -11.25
N GLU A 171 -8.03 3.12 -11.66
CA GLU A 171 -9.12 3.24 -12.63
C GLU A 171 -10.40 3.66 -11.91
N PRO A 172 -11.07 4.74 -12.34
CA PRO A 172 -12.33 5.17 -11.76
C PRO A 172 -13.37 4.06 -11.77
N HIS A 173 -14.01 3.83 -10.62
CA HIS A 173 -15.16 2.94 -10.51
C HIS A 173 -16.43 3.78 -10.58
N VAL A 174 -17.30 3.48 -11.54
CA VAL A 174 -18.60 4.10 -11.69
C VAL A 174 -19.65 3.00 -11.53
N PRO A 175 -20.69 3.17 -10.69
CA PRO A 175 -21.78 2.21 -10.56
C PRO A 175 -22.48 1.97 -11.89
N ASP A 176 -23.03 0.77 -12.09
CA ASP A 176 -23.90 0.48 -13.22
C ASP A 176 -25.33 0.94 -12.90
N ALA A 177 -25.67 2.13 -13.38
CA ALA A 177 -27.00 2.70 -13.21
C ALA A 177 -27.36 3.56 -14.44
N PRO A 178 -28.62 3.51 -14.94
CA PRO A 178 -29.05 4.33 -16.08
C PRO A 178 -28.78 5.82 -15.84
N GLY A 179 -28.16 6.50 -16.82
CA GLY A 179 -27.86 7.93 -16.76
C GLY A 179 -26.69 8.33 -15.87
N ILE A 180 -25.93 7.36 -15.31
CA ILE A 180 -24.82 7.65 -14.41
C ILE A 180 -23.65 8.38 -15.10
N GLU A 181 -23.56 8.32 -16.43
CA GLU A 181 -22.62 9.09 -17.25
C GLU A 181 -22.83 10.61 -17.14
N LEU A 182 -23.98 11.07 -16.63
CA LEU A 182 -24.24 12.48 -16.30
C LEU A 182 -23.53 12.93 -15.02
N ALA A 183 -23.10 11.99 -14.17
CA ALA A 183 -22.33 12.27 -12.97
C ALA A 183 -20.84 12.42 -13.28
N GLN A 184 -20.21 13.43 -12.71
CA GLN A 184 -18.77 13.61 -12.81
C GLN A 184 -18.06 12.68 -11.82
N HIS A 185 -17.07 11.89 -12.28
CA HIS A 185 -16.25 11.13 -11.33
C HIS A 185 -15.34 12.04 -10.49
N TYR A 186 -15.08 11.64 -9.25
CA TYR A 186 -14.18 12.32 -8.30
C TYR A 186 -12.85 12.80 -8.92
N GLY A 187 -12.26 12.02 -9.82
CA GLY A 187 -11.03 12.36 -10.50
C GLY A 187 -11.09 13.54 -11.49
N GLY A 188 -12.29 13.99 -11.86
CA GLY A 188 -12.53 15.11 -12.79
C GLY A 188 -13.15 16.35 -12.14
N VAL A 189 -13.26 16.36 -10.80
CA VAL A 189 -13.93 17.44 -10.04
C VAL A 189 -13.21 18.78 -10.23
N LYS A 190 -14.00 19.84 -10.41
CA LYS A 190 -13.54 21.23 -10.55
C LYS A 190 -13.03 21.78 -9.20
N PRO A 191 -12.29 22.90 -9.17
CA PRO A 191 -12.02 23.64 -7.94
C PRO A 191 -13.31 23.91 -7.13
N VAL A 192 -13.22 23.90 -5.80
CA VAL A 192 -14.39 23.95 -4.92
C VAL A 192 -15.25 25.20 -5.09
N GLU A 193 -14.61 26.31 -5.47
CA GLU A 193 -15.28 27.59 -5.73
C GLU A 193 -16.28 27.51 -6.91
N ALA A 194 -16.07 26.57 -7.84
CA ALA A 194 -16.96 26.34 -8.98
C ALA A 194 -18.34 25.78 -8.56
N TYR A 195 -18.46 25.34 -7.31
CA TYR A 195 -19.71 24.83 -6.72
C TYR A 195 -20.45 25.87 -5.87
N ALA A 196 -20.00 27.12 -5.88
CA ALA A 196 -20.63 28.20 -5.13
C ALA A 196 -22.11 28.34 -5.48
N GLY A 197 -22.99 28.32 -4.46
CA GLY A 197 -24.41 28.44 -4.58
C GLY A 197 -25.15 27.25 -5.21
N LYS A 198 -24.46 26.15 -5.52
CA LYS A 198 -25.04 24.96 -6.15
C LYS A 198 -25.55 23.93 -5.13
N ARG A 199 -26.53 23.14 -5.57
CA ARG A 199 -26.93 21.89 -4.92
C ARG A 199 -26.02 20.79 -5.46
N VAL A 200 -25.27 20.14 -4.57
CA VAL A 200 -24.30 19.10 -4.94
C VAL A 200 -24.75 17.76 -4.33
N PHE A 201 -24.91 16.76 -5.19
CA PHE A 201 -25.15 15.39 -4.77
C PHE A 201 -23.91 14.54 -4.98
N ILE A 202 -23.43 13.88 -3.91
CA ILE A 202 -22.21 13.08 -3.89
C ILE A 202 -22.58 11.61 -3.69
N LEU A 203 -22.29 10.77 -4.67
CA LEU A 203 -22.38 9.31 -4.56
C LEU A 203 -21.12 8.77 -3.89
N GLY A 204 -21.26 8.23 -2.68
CA GLY A 204 -20.18 7.68 -1.89
C GLY A 204 -19.99 8.39 -0.55
N LYS A 205 -19.84 7.60 0.53
CA LYS A 205 -19.68 8.06 1.93
C LYS A 205 -18.39 7.53 2.56
N GLN A 206 -17.30 7.48 1.79
CA GLN A 206 -15.97 7.17 2.30
C GLN A 206 -15.06 8.41 2.18
N ASN A 207 -13.76 8.25 2.34
CA ASN A 207 -12.81 9.37 2.41
C ASN A 207 -12.99 10.40 1.28
N SER A 208 -13.14 9.97 0.03
CA SER A 208 -13.30 10.90 -1.10
C SER A 208 -14.61 11.68 -1.04
N GLY A 209 -15.73 11.05 -0.68
CA GLY A 209 -17.03 11.73 -0.54
C GLY A 209 -17.00 12.75 0.58
N PHE A 210 -16.51 12.38 1.76
CA PHE A 210 -16.39 13.31 2.89
C PHE A 210 -15.33 14.38 2.67
N GLU A 211 -14.25 14.09 1.95
CA GLU A 211 -13.26 15.11 1.55
C GLU A 211 -13.91 16.19 0.68
N LEU A 212 -14.68 15.78 -0.34
CA LEU A 212 -15.43 16.68 -1.20
C LEU A 212 -16.42 17.54 -0.39
N ALA A 213 -17.26 16.89 0.42
CA ALA A 213 -18.25 17.59 1.23
C ALA A 213 -17.57 18.59 2.17
N SER A 214 -16.51 18.20 2.87
CA SER A 214 -15.75 19.08 3.78
C SER A 214 -15.18 20.32 3.05
N GLY A 215 -14.61 20.12 1.86
CA GLY A 215 -14.07 21.23 1.08
C GLY A 215 -15.15 22.14 0.48
N MET A 216 -16.34 21.61 0.19
CA MET A 216 -17.44 22.36 -0.41
C MET A 216 -18.35 23.07 0.61
N LEU A 217 -18.21 22.79 1.92
CA LEU A 217 -19.05 23.39 2.96
C LEU A 217 -19.17 24.93 2.86
N PRO A 218 -18.08 25.69 2.61
CA PRO A 218 -18.17 27.15 2.50
C PRO A 218 -18.84 27.66 1.20
N TRP A 219 -18.99 26.80 0.20
CA TRP A 219 -19.32 27.19 -1.17
C TRP A 219 -20.69 26.69 -1.61
N ALA A 220 -20.98 25.42 -1.45
CA ALA A 220 -22.22 24.83 -1.92
C ALA A 220 -23.42 25.28 -1.09
N ARG A 221 -24.56 25.54 -1.76
CA ARG A 221 -25.82 25.85 -1.10
C ARG A 221 -26.43 24.66 -0.38
N GLN A 222 -26.21 23.46 -0.89
CA GLN A 222 -26.68 22.20 -0.33
C GLN A 222 -25.71 21.08 -0.70
N ILE A 223 -25.44 20.19 0.23
CA ILE A 223 -24.62 19.00 0.01
C ILE A 223 -25.39 17.78 0.50
N VAL A 224 -25.52 16.78 -0.36
CA VAL A 224 -26.10 15.48 -0.01
C VAL A 224 -25.08 14.38 -0.35
N LEU A 225 -24.75 13.52 0.62
CA LEU A 225 -23.95 12.32 0.39
C LEU A 225 -24.83 11.08 0.49
N SER A 226 -24.62 10.11 -0.40
CA SER A 226 -25.37 8.85 -0.35
C SER A 226 -24.51 7.64 -0.72
N SER A 227 -24.68 6.56 0.01
CA SER A 227 -24.30 5.20 -0.36
C SER A 227 -25.16 4.20 0.39
N PRO A 228 -25.30 2.94 -0.08
CA PRO A 228 -26.21 1.98 0.53
C PRO A 228 -25.85 1.57 1.97
N SER A 229 -24.56 1.61 2.33
CA SER A 229 -24.10 1.23 3.67
C SER A 229 -23.80 2.47 4.53
N PRO A 230 -23.94 2.40 5.85
CA PRO A 230 -23.50 3.46 6.76
C PRO A 230 -22.04 3.86 6.57
N ALA A 231 -21.72 5.11 6.90
CA ALA A 231 -20.32 5.56 6.90
C ALA A 231 -19.53 4.80 7.98
N SER A 232 -18.36 4.29 7.62
CA SER A 232 -17.46 3.61 8.54
C SER A 232 -16.30 4.52 8.90
N LEU A 233 -16.12 4.84 10.19
CA LEU A 233 -15.03 5.69 10.64
C LEU A 233 -13.71 4.91 10.76
N SER A 234 -12.60 5.57 10.55
CA SER A 234 -11.27 4.94 10.63
C SER A 234 -10.92 4.44 12.03
N VAL A 235 -11.50 5.04 13.07
CA VAL A 235 -11.35 4.58 14.46
C VAL A 235 -12.03 3.23 14.70
N ASP A 236 -13.15 2.97 14.02
CA ASP A 236 -13.90 1.73 14.14
C ASP A 236 -13.30 0.62 13.28
N THR A 237 -12.92 0.97 12.05
CA THR A 237 -12.31 0.02 11.10
C THR A 237 -10.83 -0.24 11.37
N ARG A 238 -10.18 0.60 12.18
CA ARG A 238 -8.73 0.59 12.45
C ARG A 238 -7.88 0.57 11.19
N SER A 239 -8.41 1.18 10.13
CA SER A 239 -7.82 1.18 8.81
C SER A 239 -7.98 2.52 8.13
N LEU A 240 -7.04 2.86 7.22
CA LEU A 240 -7.16 4.04 6.34
C LEU A 240 -8.35 3.95 5.36
N VAL A 241 -8.98 2.79 5.22
CA VAL A 241 -10.20 2.62 4.42
C VAL A 241 -11.39 3.33 5.07
N GLY A 242 -11.48 3.35 6.41
CA GLY A 242 -12.49 4.13 7.11
C GLY A 242 -12.30 5.64 6.96
N VAL A 243 -13.39 6.40 7.13
CA VAL A 243 -13.36 7.86 7.04
C VAL A 243 -12.47 8.44 8.12
N ARG A 244 -11.49 9.25 7.73
CA ARG A 244 -10.55 9.90 8.66
C ARG A 244 -11.24 11.04 9.40
N ALA A 245 -10.91 11.19 10.67
CA ALA A 245 -11.46 12.23 11.55
C ALA A 245 -11.37 13.64 10.95
N ARG A 246 -10.31 13.94 10.18
CA ARG A 246 -10.16 15.23 9.49
C ARG A 246 -11.29 15.55 8.49
N TYR A 247 -12.06 14.55 8.06
CA TYR A 247 -13.16 14.71 7.11
C TYR A 247 -14.54 14.55 7.77
N VAL A 248 -14.60 14.42 9.10
CA VAL A 248 -15.83 14.11 9.85
C VAL A 248 -16.81 15.28 9.92
N GLN A 249 -16.33 16.53 9.73
CA GLN A 249 -17.16 17.73 9.86
C GLN A 249 -18.52 17.64 9.13
N PRO A 250 -18.63 17.19 7.86
CA PRO A 250 -19.94 17.09 7.20
C PRO A 250 -20.88 16.08 7.87
N TYR A 251 -20.36 15.06 8.53
CA TYR A 251 -21.17 14.10 9.27
C TYR A 251 -21.67 14.69 10.58
N GLU A 252 -20.83 15.44 11.30
CA GLU A 252 -21.24 16.18 12.51
C GLU A 252 -22.31 17.22 12.17
N ASP A 253 -22.10 18.00 11.12
CA ASP A 253 -23.09 18.99 10.67
C ASP A 253 -24.43 18.34 10.30
N HIS A 254 -24.42 17.16 9.67
CA HIS A 254 -25.63 16.39 9.39
C HIS A 254 -26.38 16.04 10.69
N VAL A 255 -25.68 15.48 11.67
CA VAL A 255 -26.28 15.06 12.96
C VAL A 255 -26.82 16.26 13.75
N LEU A 256 -26.17 17.41 13.66
CA LEU A 256 -26.54 18.64 14.34
C LEU A 256 -27.58 19.47 13.56
N GLY A 257 -28.05 19.01 12.40
CA GLY A 257 -29.04 19.71 11.59
C GLY A 257 -28.46 20.83 10.72
N GLY A 258 -27.18 20.77 10.37
CA GLY A 258 -26.51 21.65 9.40
C GLY A 258 -26.99 21.44 7.97
N GLY A 259 -26.45 22.20 7.02
CA GLY A 259 -26.84 22.18 5.60
C GLY A 259 -26.36 20.96 4.79
N VAL A 260 -25.84 19.93 5.46
CA VAL A 260 -25.39 18.67 4.86
C VAL A 260 -26.37 17.55 5.21
N SER A 261 -26.67 16.70 4.23
CA SER A 261 -27.47 15.48 4.43
C SER A 261 -26.65 14.25 4.09
N VAL A 262 -26.68 13.25 4.96
CA VAL A 262 -25.98 11.95 4.76
C VAL A 262 -27.02 10.84 4.76
N LEU A 263 -27.14 10.13 3.63
CA LEU A 263 -28.20 9.16 3.39
C LEU A 263 -27.65 7.74 3.23
N ASP A 264 -28.42 6.77 3.73
CA ASP A 264 -28.24 5.35 3.45
C ASP A 264 -29.18 4.96 2.29
N ALA A 265 -28.69 5.15 1.05
CA ALA A 265 -29.44 4.85 -0.15
C ALA A 265 -28.51 4.48 -1.32
N SER A 266 -28.96 3.56 -2.17
CA SER A 266 -28.30 3.21 -3.44
C SER A 266 -28.86 4.07 -4.58
N ILE A 267 -28.01 4.29 -5.61
CA ILE A 267 -28.44 4.94 -6.85
C ILE A 267 -29.29 3.98 -7.69
N GLY A 268 -30.45 4.42 -8.15
CA GLY A 268 -31.27 3.71 -9.11
C GLY A 268 -31.05 4.22 -10.53
N SER A 269 -31.10 5.53 -10.73
CA SER A 269 -30.83 6.18 -12.02
C SER A 269 -30.52 7.67 -11.86
N VAL A 270 -30.00 8.28 -12.91
CA VAL A 270 -29.81 9.74 -13.03
C VAL A 270 -30.47 10.21 -14.32
N GLU A 271 -31.18 11.33 -14.26
CA GLU A 271 -31.75 11.96 -15.44
C GLU A 271 -31.48 13.47 -15.47
N ARG A 272 -31.53 14.07 -16.66
CA ARG A 272 -31.45 15.51 -16.84
C ARG A 272 -32.84 16.08 -16.95
N LEU A 273 -33.12 17.09 -16.13
CA LEU A 273 -34.38 17.79 -16.12
C LEU A 273 -34.43 18.87 -17.23
N PRO A 274 -35.65 19.34 -17.62
CA PRO A 274 -35.82 20.36 -18.65
C PRO A 274 -35.14 21.70 -18.35
N ASP A 275 -34.95 22.04 -17.07
CA ASP A 275 -34.22 23.24 -16.62
C ASP A 275 -32.70 23.06 -16.59
N GLY A 276 -32.20 21.87 -16.98
CA GLY A 276 -30.79 21.53 -17.00
C GLY A 276 -30.25 20.95 -15.71
N ALA A 277 -31.00 20.95 -14.61
CA ALA A 277 -30.65 20.25 -13.38
C ALA A 277 -30.62 18.73 -13.58
N LEU A 278 -30.01 18.03 -12.64
CA LEU A 278 -29.95 16.58 -12.61
C LEU A 278 -30.87 16.05 -11.49
N ARG A 279 -31.54 14.94 -11.75
CA ARG A 279 -32.30 14.21 -10.74
C ARG A 279 -31.69 12.83 -10.53
N ALA A 280 -31.33 12.54 -9.28
CA ALA A 280 -30.93 11.21 -8.82
C ALA A 280 -32.13 10.49 -8.20
N HIS A 281 -32.49 9.33 -8.72
CA HIS A 281 -33.45 8.41 -8.13
C HIS A 281 -32.71 7.42 -7.23
N LEU A 282 -33.19 7.31 -5.99
CA LEU A 282 -32.50 6.55 -4.94
C LEU A 282 -33.44 5.52 -4.31
N HIS A 283 -32.88 4.38 -3.92
CA HIS A 283 -33.55 3.36 -3.11
C HIS A 283 -32.95 3.37 -1.70
N ARG A 284 -33.75 3.73 -0.71
CA ARG A 284 -33.29 3.83 0.68
C ARG A 284 -33.02 2.46 1.29
N SER A 285 -31.87 2.32 1.93
CA SER A 285 -31.45 1.05 2.58
C SER A 285 -32.11 0.80 3.93
N ASP A 286 -32.72 1.84 4.54
CA ASP A 286 -33.43 1.78 5.81
C ASP A 286 -34.90 1.34 5.69
N GLY A 287 -35.34 0.94 4.51
CA GLY A 287 -36.73 0.56 4.23
C GLY A 287 -37.68 1.73 4.00
N GLY A 288 -37.20 2.97 3.94
CA GLY A 288 -37.98 4.18 3.70
C GLY A 288 -38.49 4.36 2.26
N GLY A 289 -38.33 3.34 1.38
CA GLY A 289 -38.77 3.34 -0.01
C GLY A 289 -37.87 4.15 -0.94
N ASP A 290 -38.47 4.60 -2.06
CA ASP A 290 -37.76 5.35 -3.09
C ASP A 290 -37.86 6.85 -2.82
N MET A 291 -36.83 7.58 -3.25
CA MET A 291 -36.78 9.05 -3.19
C MET A 291 -36.03 9.62 -4.39
N ALA A 292 -36.23 10.89 -4.67
CA ALA A 292 -35.50 11.61 -5.69
C ALA A 292 -34.87 12.88 -5.11
N ILE A 293 -33.67 13.22 -5.63
CA ILE A 293 -32.91 14.41 -5.24
C ILE A 293 -32.55 15.19 -6.50
N ASP A 294 -32.97 16.45 -6.54
CA ASP A 294 -32.57 17.38 -7.61
C ASP A 294 -31.29 18.10 -7.21
N ALA A 295 -30.30 18.07 -8.10
CA ALA A 295 -28.99 18.67 -7.91
C ALA A 295 -28.53 19.42 -9.17
N ASP A 296 -27.71 20.44 -8.98
CA ASP A 296 -27.07 21.16 -10.08
C ASP A 296 -25.81 20.42 -10.57
N GLU A 297 -25.20 19.62 -9.67
CA GLU A 297 -24.05 18.78 -9.97
C GLU A 297 -24.16 17.43 -9.20
N ILE A 298 -23.85 16.33 -9.88
CA ILE A 298 -23.71 14.99 -9.28
C ILE A 298 -22.27 14.53 -9.41
N ILE A 299 -21.67 14.08 -8.30
CA ILE A 299 -20.28 13.63 -8.26
C ILE A 299 -20.22 12.18 -7.78
N ALA A 300 -19.63 11.31 -8.59
CA ALA A 300 -19.38 9.91 -8.24
C ALA A 300 -18.04 9.80 -7.48
N ALA A 301 -18.09 9.75 -6.15
CA ALA A 301 -16.98 9.45 -5.24
C ALA A 301 -16.98 7.96 -4.86
N THR A 302 -17.14 7.10 -5.85
CA THR A 302 -17.46 5.66 -5.73
C THR A 302 -16.21 4.77 -5.72
N GLY A 303 -15.02 5.39 -5.64
CA GLY A 303 -13.76 4.68 -5.50
C GLY A 303 -13.11 4.31 -6.83
N PHE A 304 -12.19 3.34 -6.75
CA PHE A 304 -11.31 2.97 -7.85
C PHE A 304 -11.13 1.47 -7.93
N THR A 305 -10.76 0.97 -9.11
CA THR A 305 -10.40 -0.43 -9.38
C THR A 305 -8.95 -0.53 -9.86
N ALA A 306 -8.41 -1.75 -9.82
CA ALA A 306 -7.09 -2.05 -10.34
C ALA A 306 -7.13 -2.13 -11.88
N PRO A 307 -6.33 -1.32 -12.60
CA PRO A 307 -6.27 -1.33 -14.07
C PRO A 307 -5.39 -2.50 -14.56
N LEU A 308 -5.91 -3.71 -14.51
CA LEU A 308 -5.17 -4.93 -14.86
C LEU A 308 -5.35 -5.35 -16.34
N LEU A 309 -6.05 -4.55 -17.14
CA LEU A 309 -6.31 -4.76 -18.56
C LEU A 309 -6.79 -6.20 -18.86
N ASP A 310 -6.04 -6.92 -19.66
CA ASP A 310 -6.31 -8.29 -20.14
C ASP A 310 -5.76 -9.39 -19.21
N LEU A 311 -4.96 -9.06 -18.21
CA LEU A 311 -4.39 -10.05 -17.29
C LEU A 311 -5.42 -11.01 -16.66
N PRO A 312 -6.63 -10.58 -16.27
CA PRO A 312 -7.65 -11.51 -15.80
C PRO A 312 -8.05 -12.57 -16.84
N ARG A 313 -8.04 -12.23 -18.14
CA ARG A 313 -8.30 -13.19 -19.23
C ARG A 313 -7.14 -14.15 -19.44
N LEU A 314 -5.92 -13.76 -19.06
CA LEU A 314 -4.72 -14.59 -19.11
C LEU A 314 -4.57 -15.47 -17.85
N GLY A 315 -5.56 -15.46 -16.95
CA GLY A 315 -5.58 -16.31 -15.77
C GLY A 315 -5.17 -15.62 -14.45
N CYS A 316 -4.87 -14.34 -14.45
CA CYS A 316 -4.64 -13.59 -13.22
C CYS A 316 -5.97 -13.35 -12.49
N GLN A 317 -6.31 -14.18 -11.52
CA GLN A 317 -7.55 -14.04 -10.75
C GLN A 317 -7.58 -12.77 -9.92
N VAL A 318 -8.78 -12.19 -9.83
CA VAL A 318 -9.04 -10.95 -9.06
C VAL A 318 -10.21 -11.16 -8.09
N PHE A 319 -10.29 -10.33 -7.05
CA PHE A 319 -11.36 -10.37 -6.06
C PHE A 319 -11.77 -8.96 -5.58
N GLY A 320 -12.99 -8.90 -5.02
CA GLY A 320 -13.56 -7.68 -4.45
C GLY A 320 -13.90 -6.60 -5.47
N ALA A 321 -14.59 -5.55 -5.01
CA ALA A 321 -15.03 -4.44 -5.85
C ALA A 321 -13.88 -3.67 -6.51
N SER A 322 -12.73 -3.58 -5.85
CA SER A 322 -11.52 -2.94 -6.41
C SER A 322 -10.74 -3.84 -7.37
N ARG A 323 -11.21 -5.05 -7.68
CA ARG A 323 -10.56 -6.01 -8.57
C ARG A 323 -9.08 -6.26 -8.23
N LEU A 324 -8.80 -6.44 -6.94
CA LEU A 324 -7.44 -6.72 -6.48
C LEU A 324 -6.99 -8.12 -6.94
N PRO A 325 -5.74 -8.28 -7.39
CA PRO A 325 -5.24 -9.59 -7.78
C PRO A 325 -5.10 -10.53 -6.59
N VAL A 326 -5.43 -11.81 -6.80
CA VAL A 326 -5.18 -12.90 -5.83
C VAL A 326 -3.68 -13.19 -5.83
N GLN A 327 -3.05 -13.08 -4.65
CA GLN A 327 -1.59 -13.09 -4.50
C GLN A 327 -1.12 -14.11 -3.49
N THR A 328 0.07 -14.64 -3.72
CA THR A 328 0.86 -15.34 -2.70
C THR A 328 1.34 -14.36 -1.63
N PRO A 329 1.84 -14.82 -0.48
CA PRO A 329 2.45 -13.94 0.50
C PRO A 329 3.59 -13.07 -0.04
N TRP A 330 4.21 -13.47 -1.16
CA TRP A 330 5.32 -12.79 -1.83
C TRP A 330 4.88 -11.85 -2.96
N TRP A 331 3.61 -11.44 -2.99
CA TRP A 331 3.03 -10.54 -4.01
C TRP A 331 3.11 -11.08 -5.44
N GLU A 332 3.35 -12.35 -5.64
CA GLU A 332 3.20 -13.02 -6.93
C GLU A 332 1.73 -13.38 -7.17
N SER A 333 1.27 -13.29 -8.40
CA SER A 333 -0.06 -13.82 -8.77
C SER A 333 -0.15 -15.29 -8.38
N ALA A 334 -1.19 -15.65 -7.63
CA ALA A 334 -1.41 -17.05 -7.24
C ALA A 334 -1.76 -17.97 -8.41
N THR A 335 -2.17 -17.39 -9.55
CA THR A 335 -2.72 -18.14 -10.70
C THR A 335 -1.99 -17.87 -12.03
N LEU A 336 -1.09 -16.87 -12.06
CA LEU A 336 -0.28 -16.55 -13.24
C LEU A 336 1.18 -16.30 -12.79
N PRO A 337 1.99 -17.36 -12.61
CA PRO A 337 3.35 -17.26 -12.11
C PRO A 337 4.24 -16.36 -12.98
N GLY A 338 5.07 -15.55 -12.33
CA GLY A 338 5.96 -14.56 -12.97
C GLY A 338 5.37 -13.15 -13.04
N VAL A 339 4.10 -12.97 -12.68
CA VAL A 339 3.47 -11.65 -12.49
C VAL A 339 3.48 -11.30 -11.01
N PHE A 340 4.06 -10.16 -10.68
CA PHE A 340 4.19 -9.63 -9.31
C PHE A 340 3.51 -8.28 -9.18
N PHE A 341 3.17 -7.91 -7.95
CA PHE A 341 2.44 -6.68 -7.65
C PHE A 341 3.19 -5.83 -6.62
N ALA A 342 3.27 -4.53 -6.90
CA ALA A 342 3.89 -3.57 -6.01
C ALA A 342 2.98 -2.36 -5.75
N GLY A 343 3.31 -1.58 -4.73
CA GLY A 343 2.49 -0.45 -4.31
C GLY A 343 1.13 -0.89 -3.77
N THR A 344 0.09 -0.13 -4.04
CA THR A 344 -1.28 -0.35 -3.54
C THR A 344 -1.86 -1.71 -3.93
N LEU A 345 -1.45 -2.28 -5.08
CA LEU A 345 -1.88 -3.62 -5.49
C LEU A 345 -1.46 -4.71 -4.50
N GLY A 346 -0.34 -4.51 -3.79
CA GLY A 346 0.15 -5.45 -2.78
C GLY A 346 -0.82 -5.71 -1.62
N GLN A 347 -1.87 -4.90 -1.44
CA GLN A 347 -2.92 -5.18 -0.46
C GLN A 347 -3.74 -6.44 -0.75
N GLY A 348 -3.65 -6.98 -1.96
CA GLY A 348 -4.24 -8.26 -2.33
C GLY A 348 -3.60 -9.45 -1.62
N ALA A 349 -2.32 -9.35 -1.26
CA ALA A 349 -1.66 -10.35 -0.43
C ALA A 349 -2.11 -10.19 1.03
N ARG A 350 -2.71 -11.25 1.58
CA ARG A 350 -3.25 -11.24 2.95
C ARG A 350 -2.25 -11.86 3.92
N GLY A 351 -2.02 -11.20 5.06
CA GLY A 351 -1.32 -11.78 6.21
C GLY A 351 -2.24 -12.68 7.05
N LEU A 352 -1.77 -13.10 8.21
CA LEU A 352 -2.50 -14.04 9.08
C LEU A 352 -3.84 -13.49 9.63
N ARG A 353 -4.00 -12.18 9.73
CA ARG A 353 -5.26 -11.49 10.12
C ARG A 353 -5.97 -12.07 11.34
N LYS A 354 -5.25 -12.45 12.37
CA LYS A 354 -5.82 -13.06 13.59
C LYS A 354 -6.98 -12.25 14.19
N HIS A 355 -6.88 -10.93 14.17
CA HIS A 355 -7.89 -10.02 14.75
C HIS A 355 -8.62 -9.19 13.69
N GLY A 356 -8.59 -9.62 12.43
CA GLY A 356 -9.24 -8.91 11.32
C GLY A 356 -8.56 -7.62 10.86
N ILE A 357 -7.47 -7.19 11.53
CA ILE A 357 -6.74 -5.97 11.19
C ILE A 357 -5.93 -6.21 9.92
N PRO A 358 -6.13 -5.42 8.85
CA PRO A 358 -5.39 -5.58 7.61
C PRO A 358 -3.94 -5.07 7.76
N SER A 359 -3.02 -5.61 6.94
CA SER A 359 -1.71 -5.00 6.74
C SER A 359 -1.83 -3.62 6.09
N ASN A 360 -0.81 -2.79 6.23
CA ASN A 360 -0.77 -1.46 5.60
C ASN A 360 -0.26 -1.49 4.15
N SER A 361 -0.30 -2.65 3.48
CA SER A 361 0.16 -2.81 2.08
C SER A 361 -0.59 -1.94 1.07
N GLY A 362 -1.80 -1.48 1.39
CA GLY A 362 -2.58 -0.55 0.57
C GLY A 362 -2.11 0.91 0.59
N ALA A 363 -1.10 1.24 1.39
CA ALA A 363 -0.59 2.60 1.54
C ALA A 363 0.95 2.63 1.40
N VAL A 364 1.51 3.81 1.13
CA VAL A 364 2.96 3.98 0.89
C VAL A 364 3.80 3.42 2.04
N HIS A 365 3.42 3.74 3.28
CA HIS A 365 4.19 3.35 4.48
C HIS A 365 4.32 1.84 4.70
N GLY A 366 3.40 1.03 4.17
CA GLY A 366 3.52 -0.42 4.20
C GLY A 366 4.12 -0.98 2.91
N ALA A 367 3.60 -0.53 1.75
CA ALA A 367 4.01 -1.04 0.43
C ALA A 367 5.52 -0.84 0.13
N ARG A 368 6.14 0.20 0.69
CA ARG A 368 7.57 0.48 0.51
C ARG A 368 8.46 -0.62 1.09
N TYR A 369 8.08 -1.25 2.21
CA TYR A 369 8.82 -2.39 2.76
C TYR A 369 8.60 -3.65 1.93
N ASN A 370 7.37 -3.87 1.44
CA ASN A 370 7.06 -4.98 0.56
C ASN A 370 7.97 -5.00 -0.68
N ALA A 371 8.24 -3.82 -1.26
CA ALA A 371 9.10 -3.70 -2.43
C ALA A 371 10.55 -4.16 -2.16
N ARG A 372 11.11 -3.85 -0.98
CA ARG A 372 12.44 -4.33 -0.56
C ARG A 372 12.47 -5.84 -0.39
N VAL A 373 11.46 -6.38 0.29
CA VAL A 373 11.33 -7.83 0.52
C VAL A 373 11.15 -8.57 -0.80
N LEU A 374 10.31 -8.03 -1.71
CA LEU A 374 10.09 -8.58 -3.05
C LEU A 374 11.38 -8.62 -3.87
N ALA A 375 12.13 -7.52 -3.92
CA ALA A 375 13.37 -7.46 -4.69
C ALA A 375 14.39 -8.50 -4.22
N ARG A 376 14.54 -8.66 -2.89
CA ARG A 376 15.40 -9.69 -2.30
C ARG A 376 14.94 -11.10 -2.69
N ARG A 377 13.62 -11.37 -2.63
CA ARG A 377 13.03 -12.64 -3.03
C ARG A 377 13.27 -12.96 -4.51
N LEU A 378 13.10 -11.97 -5.38
CA LEU A 378 13.36 -12.13 -6.81
C LEU A 378 14.84 -12.44 -7.08
N ALA A 379 15.76 -11.76 -6.39
CA ALA A 379 17.20 -12.00 -6.53
C ALA A 379 17.55 -13.47 -6.24
N GLU A 380 17.04 -14.02 -5.14
CA GLU A 380 17.28 -15.42 -4.77
C GLU A 380 16.58 -16.40 -5.71
N ASP A 381 15.26 -16.29 -5.86
CA ASP A 381 14.44 -17.33 -6.48
C ASP A 381 14.48 -17.31 -8.01
N ARG A 382 14.53 -16.11 -8.60
CA ARG A 382 14.37 -15.95 -10.05
C ARG A 382 15.70 -15.73 -10.76
N PHE A 383 16.69 -15.22 -10.03
CA PHE A 383 17.99 -14.87 -10.59
C PHE A 383 19.16 -15.64 -9.98
N GLY A 384 18.93 -16.49 -8.95
CA GLY A 384 19.95 -17.32 -8.32
C GLY A 384 21.08 -16.51 -7.66
N MET A 385 20.79 -15.26 -7.28
CA MET A 385 21.76 -14.37 -6.66
C MET A 385 21.90 -14.68 -5.17
N GLY A 386 23.12 -14.83 -4.68
CA GLY A 386 23.38 -15.00 -3.26
C GLY A 386 23.05 -13.70 -2.49
N ILE A 387 22.18 -13.79 -1.50
CA ILE A 387 21.87 -12.67 -0.60
C ILE A 387 22.68 -12.81 0.68
N HIS A 388 23.31 -11.71 1.10
CA HIS A 388 24.06 -11.68 2.35
C HIS A 388 23.12 -11.89 3.54
N ARG A 389 23.47 -12.89 4.40
CA ARG A 389 22.78 -13.19 5.67
C ARG A 389 23.77 -13.00 6.81
N PRO A 390 23.73 -11.85 7.50
CA PRO A 390 24.64 -11.58 8.61
C PRO A 390 24.58 -12.65 9.70
N VAL A 391 25.71 -12.92 10.32
CA VAL A 391 25.75 -13.72 11.54
C VAL A 391 25.11 -12.95 12.67
N VAL A 392 24.32 -13.63 13.47
CA VAL A 392 23.81 -13.13 14.75
C VAL A 392 24.51 -13.91 15.86
N GLU A 393 25.31 -13.22 16.65
CA GLU A 393 26.02 -13.86 17.74
C GLU A 393 25.02 -14.20 18.88
N PRO A 394 25.09 -15.39 19.47
CA PRO A 394 24.18 -15.80 20.55
C PRO A 394 24.18 -14.80 21.72
N GLU A 395 25.31 -14.20 22.02
CA GLU A 395 25.48 -13.20 23.10
C GLU A 395 24.71 -11.90 22.84
N THR A 396 24.49 -11.55 21.59
CA THR A 396 23.77 -10.33 21.19
C THR A 396 22.34 -10.59 20.73
N LEU A 397 21.89 -11.83 20.72
CA LEU A 397 20.58 -12.22 20.20
C LEU A 397 19.43 -11.50 20.89
N ILE A 398 19.46 -11.38 22.22
CA ILE A 398 18.41 -10.70 22.99
C ILE A 398 18.36 -9.20 22.63
N ASP A 399 19.53 -8.55 22.54
CA ASP A 399 19.63 -7.15 22.11
C ASP A 399 19.07 -6.96 20.70
N PHE A 400 19.43 -7.86 19.79
CA PHE A 400 18.94 -7.83 18.41
C PHE A 400 17.41 -7.96 18.35
N VAL A 401 16.83 -8.96 19.03
CA VAL A 401 15.37 -9.17 19.07
C VAL A 401 14.67 -7.98 19.73
N THR A 402 15.19 -7.48 20.84
CA THR A 402 14.64 -6.33 21.58
C THR A 402 14.63 -5.08 20.70
N SER A 403 15.72 -4.80 19.99
CA SER A 403 15.80 -3.69 19.04
C SER A 403 14.77 -3.82 17.90
N GLU A 404 14.61 -5.03 17.34
CA GLU A 404 13.62 -5.24 16.28
C GLU A 404 12.18 -4.99 16.75
N ILE A 405 11.78 -5.44 17.93
CA ILE A 405 10.44 -5.17 18.46
C ILE A 405 10.22 -3.72 18.89
N ALA A 406 11.27 -3.05 19.37
CA ALA A 406 11.18 -1.67 19.84
C ALA A 406 11.23 -0.65 18.69
N GLU A 407 12.04 -0.88 17.66
CA GLU A 407 12.41 0.14 16.70
C GLU A 407 12.06 -0.17 15.24
N ALA A 408 11.86 -1.45 14.86
CA ALA A 408 11.70 -1.83 13.47
C ALA A 408 10.43 -1.24 12.83
N PRO A 409 10.55 -0.34 11.85
CA PRO A 409 9.40 0.32 11.24
C PRO A 409 8.64 -0.61 10.29
N ASP A 410 9.32 -1.56 9.66
CA ASP A 410 8.73 -2.58 8.80
C ASP A 410 7.79 -3.51 9.59
N LEU A 411 8.19 -3.98 10.76
CA LEU A 411 7.33 -4.77 11.65
C LEU A 411 6.17 -3.92 12.19
N PHE A 412 6.42 -2.66 12.55
CA PHE A 412 5.40 -1.75 13.04
C PHE A 412 4.34 -1.42 11.97
N HIS A 413 4.76 -1.14 10.74
CA HIS A 413 3.83 -0.78 9.66
C HIS A 413 3.14 -1.99 9.02
N GLN A 414 3.77 -3.16 9.06
CA GLN A 414 3.26 -4.40 8.46
C GLN A 414 2.99 -5.47 9.52
N ARG A 415 2.31 -5.05 10.60
CA ARG A 415 1.92 -5.93 11.71
C ARG A 415 1.20 -7.18 11.21
N ALA A 416 1.54 -8.34 11.80
CA ALA A 416 1.03 -9.66 11.44
C ALA A 416 1.20 -10.03 9.95
N TYR A 417 1.99 -9.25 9.20
CA TYR A 417 2.25 -9.49 7.79
C TYR A 417 3.73 -9.74 7.49
N LEU A 418 4.63 -8.94 8.07
CA LEU A 418 6.08 -9.14 7.98
C LEU A 418 6.66 -9.57 9.32
N ALA A 419 7.70 -10.39 9.26
CA ALA A 419 8.49 -10.81 10.41
C ALA A 419 9.98 -10.77 10.07
N ARG A 420 10.82 -10.44 11.05
CA ARG A 420 12.26 -10.69 11.00
C ARG A 420 12.51 -12.16 11.26
N VAL A 421 13.31 -12.81 10.44
CA VAL A 421 13.60 -14.24 10.56
C VAL A 421 15.08 -14.45 10.90
N ILE A 422 15.33 -15.15 11.98
CA ILE A 422 16.68 -15.57 12.42
C ILE A 422 16.67 -17.09 12.35
N SER A 423 17.43 -17.69 11.45
CA SER A 423 17.50 -19.14 11.28
C SER A 423 18.80 -19.72 11.84
N VAL A 424 18.74 -20.99 12.18
CA VAL A 424 19.94 -21.76 12.52
C VAL A 424 20.64 -22.22 11.24
N ASP A 425 21.90 -21.85 11.10
CA ASP A 425 22.74 -22.25 9.96
C ASP A 425 23.06 -23.77 10.08
N PRO A 426 22.96 -24.55 8.99
CA PRO A 426 23.38 -25.96 9.00
C PRO A 426 24.85 -26.17 9.42
N ALA A 427 25.70 -25.16 9.23
CA ALA A 427 27.12 -25.18 9.68
C ALA A 427 27.28 -24.80 11.15
N GLY A 428 26.19 -24.50 11.85
CA GLY A 428 26.14 -23.99 13.22
C GLY A 428 26.07 -22.47 13.29
N GLY A 429 25.50 -21.97 14.39
CA GLY A 429 25.28 -20.53 14.61
C GLY A 429 23.96 -20.01 14.06
N LEU A 430 23.76 -18.70 14.18
CA LEU A 430 22.54 -18.03 13.76
C LEU A 430 22.78 -17.09 12.58
N ARG A 431 21.81 -17.00 11.70
CA ARG A 431 21.80 -16.08 10.55
C ARG A 431 20.56 -15.21 10.53
N ASP A 432 20.76 -13.93 10.26
CA ASP A 432 19.69 -13.01 9.97
C ASP A 432 19.23 -13.18 8.51
N ASP A 433 18.13 -13.89 8.30
CA ASP A 433 17.52 -14.08 6.99
C ASP A 433 16.76 -12.84 6.49
N GLY A 434 16.71 -11.78 7.31
CA GLY A 434 16.03 -10.55 6.99
C GLY A 434 14.53 -10.62 7.23
N VAL A 435 13.84 -9.62 6.69
CA VAL A 435 12.38 -9.49 6.80
C VAL A 435 11.71 -10.30 5.71
N GLN A 436 10.69 -11.08 6.09
CA GLN A 436 9.94 -11.97 5.20
C GLN A 436 8.43 -11.90 5.54
N PRO A 437 7.54 -12.33 4.62
CA PRO A 437 6.12 -12.50 4.96
C PRO A 437 5.95 -13.55 6.07
N LEU A 438 5.31 -13.15 7.16
CA LEU A 438 5.10 -14.01 8.34
C LEU A 438 4.39 -15.33 7.98
N ALA A 439 3.32 -15.27 7.17
CA ALA A 439 2.58 -16.45 6.76
C ALA A 439 3.48 -17.47 6.04
N HIS A 440 4.37 -17.00 5.16
CA HIS A 440 5.35 -17.88 4.52
C HIS A 440 6.35 -18.44 5.54
N ALA A 441 6.90 -17.58 6.39
CA ALA A 441 7.93 -18.00 7.35
C ALA A 441 7.40 -19.00 8.38
N VAL A 442 6.10 -18.96 8.72
CA VAL A 442 5.44 -19.94 9.58
C VAL A 442 5.21 -21.27 8.86
N ASP A 443 4.75 -21.23 7.59
CA ASP A 443 4.28 -22.41 6.86
C ASP A 443 5.38 -23.14 6.06
N ALA A 444 6.45 -22.44 5.67
CA ALA A 444 7.46 -22.96 4.74
C ALA A 444 8.32 -24.12 5.29
N GLY A 445 8.27 -24.40 6.59
CA GLY A 445 9.15 -25.39 7.23
C GLY A 445 10.62 -24.93 7.21
N GLY A 446 11.56 -25.88 7.35
CA GLY A 446 13.00 -25.59 7.27
C GLY A 446 13.72 -25.69 8.62
N ALA A 447 14.92 -25.07 8.71
CA ALA A 447 15.76 -25.08 9.88
C ALA A 447 15.06 -24.49 11.12
N ASN A 448 15.57 -24.82 12.31
CA ASN A 448 15.17 -24.17 13.54
C ASN A 448 15.32 -22.66 13.39
N ALA A 449 14.37 -21.89 13.89
CA ALA A 449 14.33 -20.45 13.67
C ALA A 449 13.57 -19.68 14.76
N ILE A 450 13.88 -18.41 14.87
CA ILE A 450 13.17 -17.41 15.66
C ILE A 450 12.60 -16.38 14.69
N LEU A 451 11.28 -16.15 14.77
CA LEU A 451 10.61 -15.13 13.96
C LEU A 451 10.08 -14.05 14.90
N VAL A 452 10.34 -12.81 14.56
CA VAL A 452 9.95 -11.64 15.38
C VAL A 452 8.99 -10.79 14.58
N THR A 453 7.83 -10.48 15.15
CA THR A 453 6.84 -9.59 14.55
C THR A 453 6.15 -8.74 15.60
N LEU A 454 5.41 -7.71 15.14
CA LEU A 454 4.44 -6.99 15.93
C LEU A 454 3.03 -7.37 15.44
N GLU A 455 2.11 -7.52 16.36
CA GLU A 455 0.69 -7.75 16.06
C GLU A 455 -0.17 -6.68 16.74
N ALA A 456 -1.44 -6.64 16.42
CA ALA A 456 -2.39 -5.79 17.10
C ALA A 456 -3.65 -6.60 17.41
N ASP A 457 -4.16 -6.48 18.62
CA ASP A 457 -5.39 -7.14 19.05
C ASP A 457 -6.67 -6.42 18.59
N GLY A 458 -7.81 -7.00 18.92
CA GLY A 458 -9.12 -6.43 18.65
C GLY A 458 -9.37 -5.07 19.30
N SER A 459 -8.64 -4.66 20.35
CA SER A 459 -8.70 -3.32 20.94
C SER A 459 -7.81 -2.30 20.24
N GLY A 460 -6.87 -2.77 19.39
CA GLY A 460 -5.84 -1.98 18.72
C GLY A 460 -4.55 -1.86 19.53
N ALA A 461 -4.42 -2.56 20.68
CA ALA A 461 -3.16 -2.64 21.39
C ALA A 461 -2.13 -3.39 20.53
N ILE A 462 -0.92 -2.83 20.46
CA ILE A 462 0.19 -3.40 19.69
C ILE A 462 1.08 -4.18 20.66
N TYR A 463 1.43 -5.39 20.30
CA TYR A 463 2.27 -6.26 21.13
C TYR A 463 3.25 -7.07 20.27
N PRO A 464 4.44 -7.41 20.81
CA PRO A 464 5.38 -8.28 20.14
C PRO A 464 4.92 -9.73 20.17
N VAL A 465 5.22 -10.47 19.11
CA VAL A 465 5.05 -11.92 19.07
C VAL A 465 6.34 -12.53 18.53
N LEU A 466 6.86 -13.50 19.26
CA LEU A 466 7.92 -14.37 18.78
C LEU A 466 7.32 -15.71 18.36
N TYR A 467 7.72 -16.18 17.18
CA TYR A 467 7.47 -17.55 16.77
C TYR A 467 8.77 -18.32 16.84
N THR A 468 8.73 -19.52 17.39
CA THR A 468 9.90 -20.42 17.40
C THR A 468 9.59 -21.64 16.54
N ARG A 469 10.52 -22.01 15.69
CA ARG A 469 10.49 -23.29 14.97
C ARG A 469 11.57 -24.19 15.54
N ILE A 470 11.16 -25.36 16.06
CA ILE A 470 12.03 -26.40 16.59
C ILE A 470 11.61 -27.73 15.95
N ASP A 471 12.51 -28.37 15.24
CA ASP A 471 12.29 -29.66 14.56
C ASP A 471 10.99 -29.67 13.70
N GLY A 472 10.73 -28.56 13.03
CA GLY A 472 9.56 -28.36 12.18
C GLY A 472 8.28 -27.91 12.94
N ALA A 473 8.22 -28.02 14.26
CA ALA A 473 7.10 -27.51 15.05
C ALA A 473 7.21 -26.00 15.26
N VAL A 474 6.14 -25.28 14.97
CA VAL A 474 6.07 -23.82 15.17
C VAL A 474 5.21 -23.50 16.38
N ASN A 475 5.75 -22.73 17.30
CA ASN A 475 5.04 -22.25 18.49
C ASN A 475 5.00 -20.73 18.50
N GLU A 476 3.89 -20.18 18.95
CA GLU A 476 3.64 -18.75 19.07
C GLU A 476 3.79 -18.30 20.52
N HIS A 477 4.49 -17.18 20.73
CA HIS A 477 4.77 -16.62 22.05
C HIS A 477 4.44 -15.12 22.05
N PRO A 478 3.21 -14.71 22.35
CA PRO A 478 2.88 -13.29 22.52
C PRO A 478 3.53 -12.74 23.79
N LEU A 479 4.03 -11.50 23.70
CA LEU A 479 4.50 -10.73 24.85
C LEU A 479 3.44 -9.71 25.24
N GLU A 480 3.48 -9.28 26.52
CA GLU A 480 2.57 -8.27 27.02
C GLU A 480 2.65 -6.95 26.25
N PRO A 481 1.53 -6.31 25.91
CA PRO A 481 1.52 -5.02 25.24
C PRO A 481 1.99 -3.91 26.18
N ASP A 482 2.82 -2.97 25.68
CA ASP A 482 3.09 -1.70 26.34
C ASP A 482 2.43 -0.55 25.55
N PRO A 483 1.57 0.28 26.18
CA PRO A 483 0.86 1.37 25.49
C PRO A 483 1.78 2.41 24.85
N LEU A 484 3.02 2.54 25.33
CA LEU A 484 4.04 3.44 24.81
C LEU A 484 5.07 2.73 23.93
N LEU A 485 4.87 1.42 23.66
CA LEU A 485 5.74 0.55 22.87
C LEU A 485 7.19 0.48 23.44
N ARG A 486 7.31 0.48 24.77
CA ARG A 486 8.60 0.38 25.46
C ARG A 486 8.90 -1.08 25.77
N TYR A 487 9.54 -1.74 24.83
CA TYR A 487 9.85 -3.17 24.94
C TYR A 487 11.29 -3.47 25.38
N ASP A 488 12.12 -2.47 25.55
CA ASP A 488 13.47 -2.63 26.13
C ASP A 488 13.43 -2.50 27.66
N THR A 489 12.88 -3.53 28.29
CA THR A 489 12.78 -3.64 29.76
C THR A 489 13.39 -4.96 30.23
N PRO A 490 13.86 -5.04 31.50
CA PRO A 490 14.37 -6.30 32.04
C PRO A 490 13.39 -7.46 31.93
N GLU A 491 12.09 -7.19 32.14
CA GLU A 491 11.02 -8.20 32.07
C GLU A 491 10.85 -8.73 30.64
N THR A 492 10.82 -7.83 29.65
CA THR A 492 10.73 -8.21 28.23
C THR A 492 11.97 -9.01 27.80
N ARG A 493 13.16 -8.56 28.20
CA ARG A 493 14.42 -9.26 27.90
C ARG A 493 14.44 -10.66 28.50
N ALA A 494 14.01 -10.83 29.76
CA ALA A 494 13.90 -12.13 30.41
C ALA A 494 12.89 -13.05 29.70
N ALA A 495 11.74 -12.52 29.27
CA ALA A 495 10.75 -13.27 28.51
C ALA A 495 11.32 -13.71 27.13
N ILE A 496 12.01 -12.83 26.41
CA ILE A 496 12.69 -13.17 25.15
C ILE A 496 13.71 -14.29 25.40
N ALA A 497 14.56 -14.19 26.43
CA ALA A 497 15.56 -15.19 26.76
C ALA A 497 14.92 -16.57 27.02
N ALA A 498 13.81 -16.61 27.75
CA ALA A 498 13.07 -17.84 28.02
C ALA A 498 12.50 -18.48 26.75
N ILE A 499 12.06 -17.66 25.77
CA ILE A 499 11.47 -18.12 24.51
C ILE A 499 12.57 -18.62 23.54
N VAL A 500 13.69 -17.92 23.42
CA VAL A 500 14.74 -18.27 22.45
C VAL A 500 15.65 -19.39 22.95
N GLY A 501 15.82 -19.53 24.26
CA GLY A 501 16.68 -20.55 24.89
C GLY A 501 16.45 -21.98 24.41
N PRO A 502 15.21 -22.48 24.33
CA PRO A 502 14.89 -23.79 23.76
C PRO A 502 15.35 -23.98 22.30
N VAL A 503 15.27 -22.95 21.46
CA VAL A 503 15.72 -23.00 20.05
C VAL A 503 17.24 -23.19 20.01
N LEU A 504 17.97 -22.40 20.79
CA LEU A 504 19.43 -22.49 20.88
C LEU A 504 19.87 -23.86 21.39
N LYS A 505 19.24 -24.34 22.46
CA LYS A 505 19.52 -25.67 23.04
C LYS A 505 19.28 -26.79 22.04
N ALA A 506 18.12 -26.79 21.36
CA ALA A 506 17.79 -27.79 20.33
C ALA A 506 18.76 -27.78 19.16
N SER A 507 19.43 -26.65 18.93
CA SER A 507 20.39 -26.45 17.84
C SER A 507 21.85 -26.61 18.28
N GLY A 508 22.11 -26.98 19.54
CA GLY A 508 23.48 -27.13 20.05
C GLY A 508 24.26 -25.82 20.22
N ILE A 509 23.56 -24.69 20.28
CA ILE A 509 24.13 -23.36 20.42
C ILE A 509 24.14 -22.97 21.89
N GLY A 510 25.16 -22.25 22.36
CA GLY A 510 25.28 -21.77 23.73
C GLY A 510 24.10 -20.85 24.14
N ALA A 511 23.86 -20.76 25.45
CA ALA A 511 22.80 -19.87 25.97
C ALA A 511 23.07 -18.40 25.62
N PRO A 512 22.03 -17.59 25.38
CA PRO A 512 22.21 -16.16 25.15
C PRO A 512 22.71 -15.47 26.43
N ALA A 513 23.45 -14.37 26.30
CA ALA A 513 23.74 -13.51 27.43
C ALA A 513 22.42 -12.82 27.89
N THR A 514 22.15 -12.85 29.19
CA THR A 514 20.94 -12.24 29.80
C THR A 514 21.15 -10.75 30.08
#